data_83474f5471b8d371692a66092a5e65ce
#
_entry.id   83474f5471b8d371692a66092a5e65ce
#
_cell.length_a   1.000
_cell.length_b   1.000
_cell.length_c   1.000
_cell.angle_alpha   90.00
_cell.angle_beta   90.00
_cell.angle_gamma   90.00
#
_symmetry.space_group_name_H-M   'P 1'
#
loop_
_entity.id
_entity.type
_entity.pdbx_description
1 polymer ?
#
loop_
_entity_poly.entity_id
_entity_poly.type
_entity_poly.pdbx_seq_one_letter_code
_entity_poly.pdbx_strand_id
1 'polypeptide(L)'
;DLDHPLNKWIGSWTGVIEGFFGNWPKSATTFTISADPDGDPFTDLIVSGGINPYFVAAAGANPDFSAKVDGNQLVVMAEQPCGYSDVVLLGFNAPDPNSADSYDHARFELRTDGKLELLNAYGAYTPSGGGFYEIYLGGAVFTKE
;
A
#
# COMPACT_ATOMS: atom_id res chain seq x y z
N ASP A 1 5.77 23.98 4.33
CA ASP A 1 6.98 24.37 3.60
C ASP A 1 6.98 23.72 2.23
N LEU A 2 7.02 24.55 1.18
CA LEU A 2 6.96 24.09 -0.22
C LEU A 2 8.19 23.25 -0.61
N ASP A 3 9.31 23.44 0.06
CA ASP A 3 10.57 22.76 -0.24
C ASP A 3 10.81 21.53 0.63
N HIS A 4 9.84 21.16 1.46
CA HIS A 4 10.01 20.00 2.33
C HIS A 4 10.14 18.72 1.51
N PRO A 5 11.15 17.85 1.80
CA PRO A 5 11.43 16.67 0.98
C PRO A 5 10.27 15.67 0.89
N LEU A 6 9.34 15.67 1.84
CA LEU A 6 8.18 14.77 1.80
C LEU A 6 7.02 15.30 0.96
N ASN A 7 7.04 16.57 0.53
CA ASN A 7 5.93 17.17 -0.23
C ASN A 7 5.64 16.44 -1.54
N LYS A 8 6.65 15.86 -2.18
CA LYS A 8 6.46 15.10 -3.41
C LYS A 8 5.63 13.82 -3.24
N TRP A 9 5.53 13.33 -1.99
CA TRP A 9 4.75 12.15 -1.64
C TRP A 9 3.32 12.49 -1.21
N ILE A 10 3.16 13.66 -0.58
CA ILE A 10 1.91 14.04 0.10
C ILE A 10 0.85 14.42 -0.91
N GLY A 11 -0.35 13.87 -0.74
CA GLY A 11 -1.51 14.12 -1.58
C GLY A 11 -2.34 12.87 -1.81
N SER A 12 -3.30 12.97 -2.70
CA SER A 12 -4.16 11.85 -3.11
C SER A 12 -3.62 11.22 -4.38
N TRP A 13 -3.58 9.89 -4.42
CA TRP A 13 -3.04 9.10 -5.51
C TRP A 13 -4.10 8.15 -6.02
N THR A 14 -4.32 8.13 -7.33
CA THR A 14 -5.32 7.25 -7.97
C THR A 14 -4.65 6.40 -9.05
N GLY A 15 -4.96 5.12 -9.06
CA GLY A 15 -4.47 4.17 -10.05
C GLY A 15 -5.39 2.98 -10.19
N VAL A 16 -5.10 2.13 -11.17
CA VAL A 16 -5.85 0.90 -11.42
C VAL A 16 -5.07 -0.28 -10.84
N ILE A 17 -5.72 -1.02 -9.94
CA ILE A 17 -5.13 -2.16 -9.27
C ILE A 17 -5.96 -3.42 -9.57
N GLU A 18 -5.32 -4.58 -9.56
CA GLU A 18 -5.95 -5.86 -9.87
C GLU A 18 -5.73 -6.87 -8.76
N GLY A 19 -6.79 -7.56 -8.35
CA GLY A 19 -6.74 -8.62 -7.35
C GLY A 19 -6.31 -9.94 -7.96
N PHE A 20 -5.43 -10.66 -7.25
CA PHE A 20 -4.90 -11.97 -7.66
C PHE A 20 -5.97 -13.06 -7.66
N PHE A 21 -6.87 -13.04 -6.64
CA PHE A 21 -7.95 -14.02 -6.53
C PHE A 21 -9.18 -13.63 -7.34
N GLY A 22 -9.20 -12.45 -7.93
CA GLY A 22 -10.36 -11.95 -8.67
C GLY A 22 -11.47 -11.37 -7.80
N ASN A 23 -11.30 -11.29 -6.49
CA ASN A 23 -12.27 -10.65 -5.59
C ASN A 23 -12.30 -9.13 -5.78
N TRP A 24 -11.20 -8.54 -6.22
CA TRP A 24 -11.16 -7.15 -6.67
C TRP A 24 -10.83 -7.17 -8.16
N PRO A 25 -11.85 -7.02 -9.03
CA PRO A 25 -11.58 -6.94 -10.47
C PRO A 25 -10.74 -5.69 -10.77
N LYS A 26 -10.01 -5.73 -11.86
CA LYS A 26 -9.15 -4.61 -12.28
C LYS A 26 -9.93 -3.30 -12.29
N SER A 27 -9.66 -2.42 -11.33
CA SER A 27 -10.45 -1.20 -11.13
C SER A 27 -9.65 -0.14 -10.39
N ALA A 28 -10.16 1.10 -10.45
CA ALA A 28 -9.49 2.23 -9.82
C ALA A 28 -9.60 2.18 -8.30
N THR A 29 -8.53 2.61 -7.65
CA THR A 29 -8.52 2.87 -6.21
C THR A 29 -7.76 4.17 -5.93
N THR A 30 -8.13 4.84 -4.84
CA THR A 30 -7.50 6.08 -4.41
C THR A 30 -7.03 5.92 -2.96
N PHE A 31 -5.82 6.38 -2.67
CA PHE A 31 -5.35 6.50 -1.30
C PHE A 31 -4.70 7.87 -1.09
N THR A 32 -4.57 8.28 0.15
CA THR A 32 -3.98 9.56 0.53
C THR A 32 -2.70 9.32 1.32
N ILE A 33 -1.67 10.08 1.01
CA ILE A 33 -0.42 10.10 1.77
C ILE A 33 -0.36 11.44 2.52
N SER A 34 -0.09 11.39 3.82
CA SER A 34 0.05 12.55 4.67
C SER A 34 1.26 12.41 5.59
N ALA A 35 1.70 13.52 6.17
CA ALA A 35 2.79 13.50 7.15
C ALA A 35 2.33 12.79 8.42
N ASP A 36 3.24 12.03 9.05
CA ASP A 36 2.99 11.45 10.37
C ASP A 36 3.38 12.49 11.43
N PRO A 37 2.40 13.06 12.17
CA PRO A 37 2.69 14.11 13.15
C PRO A 37 3.49 13.60 14.36
N ASP A 38 3.50 12.29 14.60
CA ASP A 38 4.19 11.67 15.72
C ASP A 38 5.50 10.98 15.30
N GLY A 39 5.82 11.01 14.02
CA GLY A 39 7.01 10.35 13.46
C GLY A 39 8.15 11.30 13.12
N ASP A 40 9.14 10.74 12.42
CA ASP A 40 10.27 11.52 11.90
C ASP A 40 9.77 12.42 10.77
N PRO A 41 9.95 13.75 10.85
CA PRO A 41 9.42 14.67 9.84
C PRO A 41 10.07 14.56 8.47
N PHE A 42 11.16 13.80 8.32
CA PHE A 42 11.86 13.64 7.05
C PHE A 42 11.63 12.28 6.39
N THR A 43 11.07 11.30 7.11
CA THR A 43 10.91 9.94 6.57
C THR A 43 9.52 9.34 6.79
N ASP A 44 8.76 9.80 7.81
CA ASP A 44 7.57 9.09 8.26
C ASP A 44 6.30 9.69 7.68
N LEU A 45 5.51 8.81 7.05
CA LEU A 45 4.25 9.16 6.39
C LEU A 45 3.14 8.24 6.88
N ILE A 46 1.91 8.65 6.61
CA ILE A 46 0.70 7.85 6.84
C ILE A 46 0.02 7.64 5.50
N VAL A 47 -0.36 6.40 5.21
CA VAL A 47 -1.14 6.03 4.03
C VAL A 47 -2.55 5.68 4.48
N SER A 48 -3.54 6.40 3.95
CA SER A 48 -4.95 6.30 4.35
C SER A 48 -5.82 6.02 3.13
N GLY A 49 -6.91 5.27 3.33
CA GLY A 49 -7.88 5.00 2.28
C GLY A 49 -7.51 3.77 1.45
N GLY A 50 -7.86 3.74 0.21
CA GLY A 50 -7.96 2.62 -0.71
C GLY A 50 -6.75 1.72 -0.97
N ILE A 51 -5.75 1.68 -0.09
CA ILE A 51 -4.60 0.79 -0.24
C ILE A 51 -4.99 -0.71 -0.16
N ASN A 52 -6.13 -1.00 0.47
CA ASN A 52 -6.67 -2.37 0.56
C ASN A 52 -8.14 -2.36 0.13
N PRO A 53 -8.43 -2.08 -1.16
CA PRO A 53 -9.78 -1.72 -1.58
C PRO A 53 -10.81 -2.84 -1.43
N TYR A 54 -10.46 -4.07 -1.73
CA TYR A 54 -11.41 -5.18 -1.56
C TYR A 54 -11.77 -5.36 -0.09
N PHE A 55 -10.78 -5.31 0.79
CA PHE A 55 -11.00 -5.53 2.21
C PHE A 55 -11.83 -4.41 2.84
N VAL A 56 -11.57 -3.17 2.42
CA VAL A 56 -12.40 -2.02 2.82
C VAL A 56 -13.86 -2.25 2.40
N ALA A 57 -14.08 -2.67 1.17
CA ALA A 57 -15.43 -2.93 0.66
C ALA A 57 -16.09 -4.13 1.35
N ALA A 58 -15.35 -5.20 1.59
CA ALA A 58 -15.91 -6.44 2.15
C ALA A 58 -16.11 -6.39 3.66
N ALA A 59 -15.20 -5.74 4.39
CA ALA A 59 -15.19 -5.74 5.85
C ALA A 59 -15.48 -4.36 6.47
N GLY A 60 -15.53 -3.30 5.66
CA GLY A 60 -15.75 -1.94 6.15
C GLY A 60 -14.58 -1.38 6.97
N ALA A 61 -13.43 -2.04 6.96
CA ALA A 61 -12.26 -1.64 7.73
C ALA A 61 -11.33 -0.79 6.86
N ASN A 62 -10.96 0.39 7.35
CA ASN A 62 -10.15 1.34 6.59
C ASN A 62 -9.16 2.05 7.52
N PRO A 63 -8.19 1.33 8.09
CA PRO A 63 -7.21 1.93 8.98
C PRO A 63 -6.18 2.77 8.23
N ASP A 64 -5.47 3.60 8.99
CA ASP A 64 -4.27 4.26 8.51
C ASP A 64 -3.08 3.31 8.65
N PHE A 65 -2.17 3.35 7.69
CA PHE A 65 -0.93 2.56 7.74
C PHE A 65 0.27 3.49 7.86
N SER A 66 1.19 3.12 8.74
CA SER A 66 2.49 3.79 8.84
C SER A 66 3.37 3.40 7.67
N ALA A 67 4.09 4.36 7.12
CA ALA A 67 5.01 4.16 6.02
C ALA A 67 6.28 4.97 6.23
N LYS A 68 7.36 4.54 5.59
CA LYS A 68 8.65 5.23 5.63
C LYS A 68 9.17 5.47 4.23
N VAL A 69 9.78 6.62 4.03
CA VAL A 69 10.52 6.92 2.80
C VAL A 69 11.93 6.38 2.92
N ASP A 70 12.34 5.58 1.94
CA ASP A 70 13.70 5.06 1.80
C ASP A 70 14.17 5.35 0.37
N GLY A 71 14.97 6.41 0.21
CA GLY A 71 15.35 6.90 -1.11
C GLY A 71 14.12 7.36 -1.89
N ASN A 72 13.90 6.74 -3.05
CA ASN A 72 12.71 6.98 -3.87
C ASN A 72 11.60 5.95 -3.67
N GLN A 73 11.70 5.14 -2.61
CA GLN A 73 10.66 4.18 -2.25
C GLN A 73 9.84 4.64 -1.06
N LEU A 74 8.56 4.33 -1.09
CA LEU A 74 7.67 4.39 0.05
C LEU A 74 7.46 2.97 0.53
N VAL A 75 7.84 2.69 1.77
CA VAL A 75 7.71 1.36 2.37
C VAL A 75 6.54 1.39 3.35
N VAL A 76 5.44 0.73 2.98
CA VAL A 76 4.30 0.55 3.89
C VAL A 76 4.57 -0.70 4.71
N MET A 77 4.76 -0.52 6.00
CA MET A 77 5.27 -1.58 6.87
C MET A 77 4.29 -2.74 6.97
N ALA A 78 4.82 -3.95 6.86
CA ALA A 78 4.05 -5.18 7.00
C ALA A 78 3.59 -5.40 8.44
N GLU A 79 2.60 -6.30 8.61
CA GLU A 79 2.06 -6.75 9.89
C GLU A 79 1.29 -5.69 10.66
N GLN A 80 0.94 -4.58 10.02
CA GLN A 80 0.04 -3.60 10.62
C GLN A 80 -1.41 -4.09 10.54
N PRO A 81 -2.20 -3.86 11.60
CA PRO A 81 -3.61 -4.28 11.61
C PRO A 81 -4.42 -3.64 10.50
N CYS A 82 -5.27 -4.44 9.86
CA CYS A 82 -6.23 -3.96 8.87
C CYS A 82 -7.56 -3.49 9.49
N GLY A 83 -7.65 -3.52 10.83
CA GLY A 83 -8.84 -3.03 11.54
C GLY A 83 -10.00 -4.03 11.61
N TYR A 84 -9.73 -5.31 11.36
CA TYR A 84 -10.73 -6.38 11.44
C TYR A 84 -10.06 -7.67 11.92
N SER A 85 -10.53 -8.23 13.04
CA SER A 85 -9.99 -9.47 13.62
C SER A 85 -8.44 -9.39 13.74
N ASP A 86 -7.73 -10.46 13.39
CA ASP A 86 -6.27 -10.52 13.40
C ASP A 86 -5.63 -10.20 12.04
N VAL A 87 -6.42 -9.71 11.10
CA VAL A 87 -5.97 -9.44 9.73
C VAL A 87 -4.90 -8.34 9.71
N VAL A 88 -3.82 -8.60 9.00
CA VAL A 88 -2.69 -7.67 8.86
C VAL A 88 -2.31 -7.46 7.39
N LEU A 89 -1.67 -6.33 7.11
CA LEU A 89 -1.07 -6.05 5.81
C LEU A 89 0.18 -6.92 5.65
N LEU A 90 0.31 -7.60 4.51
CA LEU A 90 1.48 -8.42 4.25
C LEU A 90 1.82 -8.38 2.75
N GLY A 91 3.09 -8.10 2.44
CA GLY A 91 3.61 -8.06 1.09
C GLY A 91 4.35 -9.34 0.70
N PHE A 92 4.63 -9.45 -0.59
CA PHE A 92 5.44 -10.50 -1.20
C PHE A 92 6.72 -9.89 -1.76
N ASN A 93 7.78 -10.65 -1.91
CA ASN A 93 9.03 -10.12 -2.46
C ASN A 93 9.07 -10.14 -3.99
N ALA A 94 7.92 -10.14 -4.64
CA ALA A 94 7.78 -10.13 -6.10
C ALA A 94 6.47 -9.46 -6.52
N PRO A 95 6.37 -8.97 -7.77
CA PRO A 95 5.11 -8.40 -8.27
C PRO A 95 3.97 -9.41 -8.39
N ASP A 96 4.30 -10.70 -8.61
CA ASP A 96 3.34 -11.80 -8.69
C ASP A 96 3.57 -12.72 -7.49
N PRO A 97 2.53 -13.04 -6.70
CA PRO A 97 2.69 -13.92 -5.54
C PRO A 97 3.22 -15.31 -5.89
N ASN A 98 2.96 -15.81 -7.11
CA ASN A 98 3.49 -17.09 -7.57
C ASN A 98 5.01 -17.08 -7.79
N SER A 99 5.59 -15.91 -7.99
CA SER A 99 7.04 -15.75 -8.19
C SER A 99 7.78 -15.42 -6.89
N ALA A 100 7.04 -15.18 -5.81
CA ALA A 100 7.64 -14.83 -4.53
C ALA A 100 8.09 -16.06 -3.78
N ASP A 101 9.20 -15.93 -3.04
CA ASP A 101 9.72 -16.97 -2.15
C ASP A 101 9.77 -16.52 -0.68
N SER A 102 9.37 -15.27 -0.41
CA SER A 102 9.31 -14.75 0.95
C SER A 102 8.33 -13.56 1.03
N TYR A 103 7.99 -13.17 2.26
CA TYR A 103 7.17 -12.00 2.53
C TYR A 103 8.02 -10.74 2.67
N ASP A 104 7.38 -9.58 2.52
CA ASP A 104 8.01 -8.27 2.59
C ASP A 104 6.96 -7.23 3.01
N HIS A 105 7.42 -5.98 3.14
CA HIS A 105 6.54 -4.81 3.21
C HIS A 105 5.89 -4.56 1.84
N ALA A 106 4.88 -3.70 1.79
CA ALA A 106 4.39 -3.18 0.51
C ALA A 106 5.29 -2.00 0.11
N ARG A 107 5.81 -2.01 -1.12
CA ARG A 107 6.79 -1.02 -1.60
C ARG A 107 6.27 -0.32 -2.84
N PHE A 108 6.36 1.00 -2.82
CA PHE A 108 6.05 1.84 -3.96
C PHE A 108 7.28 2.63 -4.33
N GLU A 109 7.45 2.95 -5.61
CA GLU A 109 8.55 3.78 -6.07
C GLU A 109 8.02 5.06 -6.70
N LEU A 110 8.57 6.21 -6.29
CA LEU A 110 8.30 7.47 -6.95
C LEU A 110 9.19 7.57 -8.18
N ARG A 111 8.56 7.54 -9.35
CA ARG A 111 9.22 7.54 -10.66
C ARG A 111 9.69 8.95 -11.01
N THR A 112 10.60 9.03 -11.98
CA THR A 112 11.07 10.33 -12.48
C THR A 112 10.00 11.15 -13.18
N ASP A 113 8.92 10.49 -13.66
CA ASP A 113 7.76 11.17 -14.25
C ASP A 113 6.74 11.66 -13.19
N GLY A 114 7.04 11.49 -11.91
CA GLY A 114 6.18 11.92 -10.81
C GLY A 114 5.07 10.95 -10.45
N LYS A 115 4.98 9.81 -11.12
CA LYS A 115 4.00 8.77 -10.81
C LYS A 115 4.54 7.81 -9.77
N LEU A 116 3.64 7.13 -9.08
CA LEU A 116 3.97 6.18 -8.03
C LEU A 116 3.67 4.76 -8.52
N GLU A 117 4.66 3.89 -8.50
CA GLU A 117 4.51 2.52 -9.00
C GLU A 117 4.56 1.53 -7.84
N LEU A 118 3.59 0.62 -7.80
CA LEU A 118 3.60 -0.51 -6.85
C LEU A 118 4.60 -1.55 -7.35
N LEU A 119 5.65 -1.81 -6.55
CA LEU A 119 6.75 -2.68 -6.95
C LEU A 119 6.47 -4.16 -6.71
N ASN A 120 5.70 -4.49 -5.66
CA ASN A 120 5.46 -5.87 -5.25
C ASN A 120 4.00 -6.11 -4.90
N ALA A 121 3.58 -7.37 -4.93
CA ALA A 121 2.24 -7.74 -4.50
C ALA A 121 2.11 -7.60 -2.98
N TYR A 122 0.92 -7.26 -2.50
CA TYR A 122 0.58 -7.23 -1.09
C TYR A 122 -0.89 -7.50 -0.89
N GLY A 123 -1.29 -7.85 0.32
CA GLY A 123 -2.70 -8.09 0.60
C GLY A 123 -3.04 -8.10 2.08
N ALA A 124 -4.29 -8.44 2.36
CA ALA A 124 -4.84 -8.57 3.70
C ALA A 124 -4.75 -10.03 4.14
N TYR A 125 -3.81 -10.32 5.04
CA TYR A 125 -3.48 -11.67 5.51
C TYR A 125 -4.17 -11.95 6.85
N THR A 126 -4.76 -13.15 6.96
CA THR A 126 -5.35 -13.62 8.20
C THR A 126 -4.48 -14.72 8.81
N PRO A 127 -3.68 -14.41 9.85
CA PRO A 127 -2.81 -15.41 10.48
C PRO A 127 -3.55 -16.62 11.04
N SER A 128 -4.71 -16.40 11.65
CA SER A 128 -5.50 -17.49 12.22
C SER A 128 -6.04 -18.45 11.16
N GLY A 129 -6.34 -17.96 9.96
CA GLY A 129 -6.83 -18.78 8.86
C GLY A 129 -5.74 -19.24 7.89
N GLY A 130 -4.55 -18.64 7.96
CA GLY A 130 -3.43 -18.98 7.09
C GLY A 130 -3.59 -18.56 5.64
N GLY A 131 -4.43 -17.56 5.35
CA GLY A 131 -4.71 -17.13 3.98
C GLY A 131 -4.92 -15.63 3.84
N PHE A 132 -5.21 -15.20 2.62
CA PHE A 132 -5.46 -13.79 2.29
C PHE A 132 -6.90 -13.58 1.85
N TYR A 133 -7.47 -12.43 2.22
CA TYR A 133 -8.75 -12.00 1.67
C TYR A 133 -8.63 -11.63 0.20
N GLU A 134 -7.59 -10.91 -0.15
CA GLU A 134 -7.20 -10.59 -1.53
C GLU A 134 -5.72 -10.23 -1.53
N ILE A 135 -5.08 -10.38 -2.69
CA ILE A 135 -3.70 -9.97 -2.95
C ILE A 135 -3.74 -9.07 -4.16
N TYR A 136 -3.12 -7.89 -4.07
CA TYR A 136 -3.05 -6.94 -5.18
C TYR A 136 -1.73 -7.11 -5.90
N LEU A 137 -1.78 -7.23 -7.23
CA LEU A 137 -0.60 -7.47 -8.06
C LEU A 137 0.28 -6.23 -8.15
N GLY A 138 1.59 -6.43 -8.17
CA GLY A 138 2.55 -5.37 -8.43
C GLY A 138 2.46 -4.85 -9.86
N GLY A 139 3.04 -3.69 -10.09
CA GLY A 139 3.05 -3.03 -11.40
C GLY A 139 2.00 -1.94 -11.57
N ALA A 140 1.06 -1.80 -10.63
CA ALA A 140 0.07 -0.72 -10.68
C ALA A 140 0.76 0.65 -10.61
N VAL A 141 0.27 1.62 -11.37
CA VAL A 141 0.82 2.98 -11.43
C VAL A 141 -0.25 3.96 -10.98
N PHE A 142 0.13 4.84 -10.06
CA PHE A 142 -0.77 5.82 -9.46
C PHE A 142 -0.33 7.22 -9.85
N THR A 143 -1.32 8.07 -10.13
CA THR A 143 -1.11 9.47 -10.48
C THR A 143 -1.62 10.35 -9.34
N LYS A 144 -0.85 11.38 -9.00
CA LYS A 144 -1.22 12.34 -7.97
C LYS A 144 -2.28 13.29 -8.50
N GLU A 145 -3.32 13.45 -7.73
CA GLU A 145 -4.41 14.38 -8.03
C GLU A 145 -4.05 15.82 -7.65
#